data_e30092d1a65254313f9d9410cb83699c
#
_entry.id   e30092d1a65254313f9d9410cb83699c
#
_cell.length_a   1.000
_cell.length_b   1.000
_cell.length_c   1.000
_cell.angle_alpha   90.00
_cell.angle_beta   90.00
_cell.angle_gamma   90.00
#
_symmetry.space_group_name_H-M   'P 1'
#
loop_
_entity.id
_entity.type
_entity.pdbx_description
1 polymer ?
#
loop_
_entity_poly.entity_id
_entity_poly.type
_entity_poly.pdbx_seq_one_letter_code
_entity_poly.pdbx_strand_id
1 'polypeptide(L)'
;MKKSNIYSVGDRRKINPEWFTNKVRMKDVSSKIKSKEQDIYHVYFQDGAKTKLHLHNGDQILIVTKGLGSLEIFRKYGTRKTNFKIKRTGKISLEEGDIVYIPSNTLHTHGSIDKKRIFSHIAINIHPFRNLEYKTIWYESNFKTNVTKIV
;
A
#
# COMPACT_ATOMS: atom_id res chain seq x y z
N MET A 1 -28.05 -6.79 -3.31
CA MET A 1 -27.37 -5.68 -2.61
C MET A 1 -26.62 -6.24 -1.41
N LYS A 2 -25.37 -5.82 -1.18
CA LYS A 2 -24.54 -6.31 -0.06
C LYS A 2 -23.96 -5.12 0.69
N LYS A 3 -23.86 -5.29 2.01
CA LYS A 3 -23.39 -4.24 2.92
C LYS A 3 -22.32 -4.79 3.87
N SER A 4 -21.29 -4.02 4.11
CA SER A 4 -20.31 -4.23 5.18
C SER A 4 -20.02 -2.91 5.86
N ASN A 5 -19.27 -2.95 6.95
CA ASN A 5 -18.82 -1.75 7.66
C ASN A 5 -17.32 -1.86 7.88
N ILE A 6 -16.58 -0.82 7.51
CA ILE A 6 -15.10 -0.81 7.61
C ILE A 6 -14.58 -0.89 9.03
N TYR A 7 -15.40 -0.54 10.03
CA TYR A 7 -15.03 -0.60 11.44
C TYR A 7 -15.51 -1.88 12.14
N SER A 8 -16.33 -2.69 11.47
CA SER A 8 -16.75 -3.97 12.03
C SER A 8 -15.58 -4.94 12.12
N VAL A 9 -15.69 -5.91 13.05
CA VAL A 9 -14.74 -7.00 13.12
C VAL A 9 -14.81 -7.78 11.81
N GLY A 10 -13.86 -7.54 10.91
CA GLY A 10 -13.77 -8.21 9.61
C GLY A 10 -12.71 -9.30 9.61
N ASP A 11 -12.65 -10.03 8.50
CA ASP A 11 -11.64 -11.05 8.29
C ASP A 11 -10.25 -10.42 8.24
N ARG A 12 -9.42 -10.80 9.19
CA ARG A 12 -8.03 -10.37 9.24
C ARG A 12 -7.27 -11.07 8.11
N ARG A 13 -6.71 -10.29 7.19
CA ARG A 13 -5.86 -10.84 6.15
C ARG A 13 -4.50 -11.21 6.73
N LYS A 14 -4.04 -12.43 6.46
CA LYS A 14 -2.66 -12.83 6.74
C LYS A 14 -1.73 -12.09 5.77
N ILE A 15 -0.73 -11.41 6.30
CA ILE A 15 0.25 -10.66 5.54
C ILE A 15 1.66 -11.16 5.82
N ASN A 16 2.55 -11.01 4.83
CA ASN A 16 3.97 -11.25 5.03
C ASN A 16 4.57 -10.05 5.79
N PRO A 17 5.13 -10.25 7.00
CA PRO A 17 5.71 -9.13 7.77
C PRO A 17 6.91 -8.47 7.07
N GLU A 18 7.56 -9.15 6.13
CA GLU A 18 8.67 -8.57 5.35
C GLU A 18 8.24 -7.46 4.39
N TRP A 19 6.95 -7.29 4.15
CA TRP A 19 6.42 -6.20 3.33
C TRP A 19 6.37 -4.85 4.05
N PHE A 20 6.59 -4.85 5.37
CA PHE A 20 6.46 -3.68 6.22
C PHE A 20 7.67 -3.49 7.11
N THR A 21 7.89 -2.25 7.53
CA THR A 21 9.02 -1.89 8.41
C THR A 21 8.73 -2.15 9.88
N ASN A 22 7.45 -2.25 10.25
CA ASN A 22 7.01 -2.50 11.61
C ASN A 22 5.59 -3.11 11.57
N LYS A 23 4.86 -3.01 12.66
CA LYS A 23 3.60 -3.70 12.87
C LYS A 23 2.46 -3.11 12.02
N VAL A 24 1.87 -3.94 11.19
CA VAL A 24 0.72 -3.61 10.35
C VAL A 24 -0.36 -4.68 10.50
N ARG A 25 -1.59 -4.23 10.50
CA ARG A 25 -2.78 -5.09 10.50
C ARG A 25 -3.65 -4.73 9.30
N MET A 26 -4.16 -5.72 8.61
CA MET A 26 -4.98 -5.55 7.43
C MET A 26 -6.28 -6.33 7.55
N LYS A 27 -7.39 -5.68 7.25
CA LYS A 27 -8.71 -6.32 7.15
C LYS A 27 -9.16 -6.36 5.70
N ASP A 28 -9.66 -7.49 5.26
CA ASP A 28 -10.34 -7.61 3.96
C ASP A 28 -11.78 -7.15 4.10
N VAL A 29 -12.13 -6.09 3.39
CA VAL A 29 -13.49 -5.54 3.35
C VAL A 29 -14.24 -6.02 2.10
N SER A 30 -13.51 -6.30 1.02
CA SER A 30 -14.09 -6.68 -0.27
C SER A 30 -14.76 -8.05 -0.27
N SER A 31 -14.25 -9.01 0.50
CA SER A 31 -14.82 -10.36 0.57
C SER A 31 -16.27 -10.36 1.06
N LYS A 32 -16.61 -9.50 1.99
CA LYS A 32 -17.97 -9.42 2.55
C LYS A 32 -18.99 -8.81 1.60
N ILE A 33 -18.58 -7.89 0.76
CA ILE A 33 -19.45 -7.29 -0.27
C ILE A 33 -19.34 -8.00 -1.61
N LYS A 34 -18.45 -8.99 -1.71
CA LYS A 34 -18.16 -9.79 -2.92
C LYS A 34 -17.84 -8.92 -4.13
N SER A 35 -16.99 -7.93 -3.94
CA SER A 35 -16.44 -7.11 -5.02
C SER A 35 -15.64 -7.98 -5.98
N LYS A 36 -15.78 -7.75 -7.29
CA LYS A 36 -15.15 -8.58 -8.33
C LYS A 36 -13.95 -7.92 -9.00
N GLU A 37 -14.00 -6.62 -9.18
CA GLU A 37 -12.98 -5.87 -9.94
C GLU A 37 -12.14 -4.97 -9.02
N GLN A 38 -12.42 -4.98 -7.74
CA GLN A 38 -11.67 -4.25 -6.72
C GLN A 38 -11.42 -5.16 -5.51
N ASP A 39 -10.23 -5.07 -4.97
CA ASP A 39 -9.91 -5.58 -3.64
C ASP A 39 -9.85 -4.39 -2.69
N ILE A 40 -10.57 -4.45 -1.59
CA ILE A 40 -10.68 -3.34 -0.64
C ILE A 40 -10.21 -3.82 0.73
N TYR A 41 -9.21 -3.12 1.26
CA TYR A 41 -8.61 -3.43 2.56
C TYR A 41 -8.63 -2.21 3.46
N HIS A 42 -8.85 -2.43 4.76
CA HIS A 42 -8.60 -1.42 5.78
C HIS A 42 -7.30 -1.76 6.49
N VAL A 43 -6.32 -0.88 6.37
CA VAL A 43 -4.94 -1.12 6.79
C VAL A 43 -4.58 -0.20 7.94
N TYR A 44 -4.02 -0.77 9.01
CA TYR A 44 -3.62 -0.07 10.23
C TYR A 44 -2.12 -0.20 10.42
N PHE A 45 -1.44 0.93 10.53
CA PHE A 45 0.00 1.03 10.74
C PHE A 45 0.28 1.49 12.16
N GLN A 46 1.02 0.69 12.92
CA GLN A 46 1.39 0.96 14.31
C GLN A 46 2.88 1.27 14.42
N ASP A 47 3.26 1.99 15.47
CA ASP A 47 4.66 2.25 15.81
C ASP A 47 5.49 2.84 14.67
N GLY A 48 4.90 3.73 13.90
CA GLY A 48 5.57 4.36 12.77
C GLY A 48 5.78 3.44 11.56
N ALA A 49 5.05 2.32 11.48
CA ALA A 49 5.17 1.36 10.39
C ALA A 49 4.91 2.00 9.03
N LYS A 50 5.63 1.51 8.03
CA LYS A 50 5.47 1.87 6.62
C LYS A 50 5.53 0.62 5.76
N THR A 51 4.96 0.69 4.56
CA THR A 51 5.23 -0.32 3.54
C THR A 51 6.68 -0.24 3.11
N LYS A 52 7.25 -1.37 2.71
CA LYS A 52 8.48 -1.35 1.91
C LYS A 52 8.17 -0.85 0.50
N LEU A 53 9.21 -0.64 -0.29
CA LEU A 53 9.07 -0.21 -1.67
C LEU A 53 8.31 -1.25 -2.47
N HIS A 54 7.29 -0.84 -3.21
CA HIS A 54 6.48 -1.76 -4.01
C HIS A 54 5.80 -1.05 -5.18
N LEU A 55 5.25 -1.86 -6.07
CA LEU A 55 4.37 -1.41 -7.14
C LEU A 55 3.26 -2.43 -7.38
N HIS A 56 2.20 -1.99 -8.01
CA HIS A 56 1.06 -2.83 -8.39
C HIS A 56 0.87 -2.83 -9.91
N ASN A 57 0.31 -3.90 -10.44
CA ASN A 57 -0.06 -3.98 -11.85
C ASN A 57 -1.37 -3.25 -12.19
N GLY A 58 -2.12 -2.82 -11.21
CA GLY A 58 -3.34 -2.01 -11.35
C GLY A 58 -3.26 -0.73 -10.53
N ASP A 59 -4.23 0.14 -10.72
CA ASP A 59 -4.32 1.40 -9.98
C ASP A 59 -4.70 1.17 -8.52
N GLN A 60 -4.34 2.11 -7.66
CA GLN A 60 -4.70 2.09 -6.26
C GLN A 60 -5.23 3.45 -5.81
N ILE A 61 -6.29 3.43 -5.02
CA ILE A 61 -6.79 4.60 -4.32
C ILE A 61 -6.59 4.36 -2.82
N LEU A 62 -6.05 5.35 -2.11
CA LEU A 62 -5.96 5.35 -0.66
C LEU A 62 -6.89 6.44 -0.10
N ILE A 63 -7.68 6.08 0.92
CA ILE A 63 -8.51 7.01 1.65
C ILE A 63 -8.09 6.95 3.12
N VAL A 64 -7.55 8.04 3.64
CA VAL A 64 -7.05 8.11 5.01
C VAL A 64 -8.20 8.16 5.99
N THR A 65 -8.25 7.22 6.93
CA THR A 65 -9.31 7.11 7.93
C THR A 65 -8.88 7.59 9.31
N LYS A 66 -7.57 7.64 9.61
CA LYS A 66 -7.07 8.08 10.92
C LYS A 66 -5.57 8.40 10.88
N GLY A 67 -5.18 9.39 11.67
CA GLY A 67 -3.79 9.69 11.96
C GLY A 67 -3.06 10.44 10.86
N LEU A 68 -1.74 10.45 10.97
CA LEU A 68 -0.83 11.15 10.06
C LEU A 68 0.10 10.15 9.38
N GLY A 69 0.22 10.30 8.07
CA GLY A 69 1.07 9.47 7.25
C GLY A 69 1.77 10.21 6.14
N SER A 70 2.43 9.46 5.27
CA SER A 70 3.06 9.98 4.06
C SER A 70 2.98 8.98 2.93
N LEU A 71 3.01 9.50 1.70
CA LEU A 71 3.20 8.76 0.47
C LEU A 71 4.44 9.29 -0.22
N GLU A 72 5.36 8.38 -0.57
CA GLU A 72 6.57 8.72 -1.32
C GLU A 72 6.59 7.94 -2.63
N ILE A 73 6.90 8.63 -3.73
CA ILE A 73 6.96 8.08 -5.08
C ILE A 73 8.39 8.10 -5.58
N PHE A 74 8.79 7.01 -6.23
CA PHE A 74 10.15 6.81 -6.71
C PHE A 74 10.17 6.49 -8.20
N ARG A 75 11.27 6.85 -8.84
CA ARG A 75 11.55 6.51 -10.22
C ARG A 75 12.77 5.61 -10.30
N LYS A 76 12.65 4.55 -11.09
CA LYS A 76 13.76 3.66 -11.41
C LYS A 76 14.68 4.30 -12.45
N TYR A 77 15.99 4.12 -12.26
CA TYR A 77 17.01 4.53 -13.21
C TYR A 77 17.75 3.32 -13.78
N GLY A 78 18.10 3.42 -15.07
CA GLY A 78 18.82 2.39 -15.78
C GLY A 78 17.95 1.22 -16.19
N THR A 79 18.57 0.20 -16.78
CA THR A 79 17.91 -0.96 -17.39
C THR A 79 18.03 -2.25 -16.58
N ARG A 80 18.75 -2.21 -15.46
CA ARG A 80 18.94 -3.38 -14.59
C ARG A 80 17.61 -3.84 -14.00
N LYS A 81 17.37 -5.13 -14.03
CA LYS A 81 16.17 -5.74 -13.42
C LYS A 81 16.32 -5.99 -11.91
N THR A 82 17.57 -6.11 -11.45
CA THR A 82 17.94 -6.31 -10.05
C THR A 82 19.00 -5.31 -9.65
N ASN A 83 19.10 -4.98 -8.36
CA ASN A 83 20.05 -3.99 -7.85
C ASN A 83 20.05 -2.67 -8.65
N PHE A 84 18.86 -2.22 -9.00
CA PHE A 84 18.70 -0.97 -9.73
C PHE A 84 18.69 0.24 -8.78
N LYS A 85 18.98 1.40 -9.33
CA LYS A 85 18.95 2.67 -8.62
C LYS A 85 17.56 3.29 -8.69
N ILE A 86 17.17 3.98 -7.63
CA ILE A 86 15.93 4.74 -7.57
C ILE A 86 16.19 6.16 -7.07
N LYS A 87 15.29 7.05 -7.41
CA LYS A 87 15.26 8.43 -6.90
C LYS A 87 13.84 8.78 -6.50
N ARG A 88 13.70 9.40 -5.34
CA ARG A 88 12.39 9.94 -4.93
C ARG A 88 12.02 11.12 -5.82
N THR A 89 10.84 11.05 -6.41
CA THR A 89 10.30 12.10 -7.29
C THR A 89 9.14 12.86 -6.68
N GLY A 90 8.55 12.34 -5.60
CA GLY A 90 7.46 13.01 -4.91
C GLY A 90 7.32 12.52 -3.48
N LYS A 91 6.83 13.42 -2.63
CA LYS A 91 6.44 13.13 -1.25
C LYS A 91 5.27 14.02 -0.87
N ILE A 92 4.23 13.44 -0.32
CA ILE A 92 3.09 14.16 0.21
C ILE A 92 2.77 13.68 1.63
N SER A 93 2.31 14.61 2.47
CA SER A 93 1.75 14.28 3.78
C SER A 93 0.31 13.82 3.61
N LEU A 94 -0.11 12.91 4.47
CA LEU A 94 -1.47 12.37 4.50
C LEU A 94 -2.09 12.61 5.87
N GLU A 95 -3.32 13.09 5.87
CA GLU A 95 -4.12 13.24 7.10
C GLU A 95 -5.54 12.71 6.89
N GLU A 96 -6.27 12.54 7.96
CA GLU A 96 -7.64 12.02 7.93
C GLU A 96 -8.51 12.78 6.92
N GLY A 97 -9.19 12.02 6.06
CA GLY A 97 -10.02 12.54 4.98
C GLY A 97 -9.33 12.69 3.63
N ASP A 98 -8.00 12.61 3.58
CA ASP A 98 -7.28 12.67 2.31
C ASP A 98 -7.56 11.44 1.44
N ILE A 99 -7.67 11.70 0.14
CA ILE A 99 -7.76 10.67 -0.88
C ILE A 99 -6.64 10.87 -1.89
N VAL A 100 -5.93 9.80 -2.23
CA VAL A 100 -4.85 9.83 -3.20
C VAL A 100 -5.01 8.72 -4.22
N TYR A 101 -4.59 9.00 -5.45
CA TYR A 101 -4.57 8.06 -6.56
C TYR A 101 -3.13 7.71 -6.92
N ILE A 102 -2.85 6.41 -7.00
CA ILE A 102 -1.54 5.87 -7.36
C ILE A 102 -1.72 5.07 -8.65
N PRO A 103 -1.19 5.55 -9.79
CA PRO A 103 -1.27 4.80 -11.05
C PRO A 103 -0.57 3.45 -10.97
N SER A 104 -1.01 2.51 -11.79
CA SER A 104 -0.33 1.22 -11.95
C SER A 104 1.16 1.38 -12.25
N ASN A 105 1.97 0.43 -11.81
CA ASN A 105 3.42 0.38 -12.03
C ASN A 105 4.21 1.56 -11.43
N THR A 106 3.64 2.27 -10.47
CA THR A 106 4.32 3.34 -9.73
C THR A 106 5.06 2.75 -8.53
N LEU A 107 6.37 2.91 -8.47
CA LEU A 107 7.17 2.57 -7.29
C LEU A 107 6.86 3.55 -6.16
N HIS A 108 6.44 3.04 -5.02
CA HIS A 108 6.03 3.90 -3.90
C HIS A 108 6.16 3.22 -2.55
N THR A 109 6.12 4.05 -1.50
CA THR A 109 5.96 3.65 -0.11
C THR A 109 4.93 4.54 0.55
N HIS A 110 4.20 4.01 1.51
CA HIS A 110 3.29 4.80 2.34
C HIS A 110 3.20 4.22 3.75
N GLY A 111 2.71 5.01 4.68
CA GLY A 111 2.51 4.57 6.04
C GLY A 111 2.52 5.72 7.04
N SER A 112 2.69 5.37 8.31
CA SER A 112 2.70 6.31 9.43
C SER A 112 3.95 7.17 9.46
N ILE A 113 3.79 8.41 9.90
CA ILE A 113 4.92 9.29 10.28
C ILE A 113 5.00 9.53 11.78
N ASP A 114 4.05 9.00 12.54
CA ASP A 114 3.95 9.17 13.99
C ASP A 114 4.07 7.81 14.69
N LYS A 115 5.09 7.67 15.54
CA LYS A 115 5.31 6.44 16.31
C LYS A 115 4.30 6.25 17.45
N LYS A 116 3.61 7.30 17.87
CA LYS A 116 2.70 7.27 19.01
C LYS A 116 1.24 7.05 18.63
N ARG A 117 0.89 7.26 17.37
CA ARG A 117 -0.50 7.18 16.90
C ARG A 117 -0.63 6.20 15.74
N ILE A 118 -1.74 5.49 15.70
CA ILE A 118 -2.08 4.65 14.57
C ILE A 118 -2.41 5.52 13.37
N PHE A 119 -1.83 5.19 12.23
CA PHE A 119 -2.22 5.68 10.92
C PHE A 119 -3.04 4.58 10.23
N SER A 120 -4.19 4.93 9.68
CA SER A 120 -4.99 3.96 8.92
C SER A 120 -5.54 4.55 7.65
N HIS A 121 -5.67 3.69 6.64
CA HIS A 121 -6.31 4.02 5.38
C HIS A 121 -7.09 2.84 4.82
N ILE A 122 -8.05 3.14 3.95
CA ILE A 122 -8.65 2.16 3.06
C ILE A 122 -7.82 2.15 1.79
N ALA A 123 -7.44 0.95 1.35
CA ALA A 123 -6.81 0.72 0.06
C ALA A 123 -7.83 0.09 -0.88
N ILE A 124 -8.10 0.77 -2.00
CA ILE A 124 -8.93 0.24 -3.08
C ILE A 124 -7.98 -0.12 -4.22
N ASN A 125 -7.81 -1.42 -4.43
CA ASN A 125 -6.95 -1.99 -5.45
C ASN A 125 -7.82 -2.33 -6.66
N ILE A 126 -7.62 -1.62 -7.76
CA ILE A 126 -8.43 -1.77 -8.97
C ILE A 126 -7.74 -2.76 -9.90
N HIS A 127 -8.39 -3.88 -10.21
CA HIS A 127 -7.84 -4.90 -11.11
C HIS A 127 -7.57 -4.30 -12.48
N PRO A 128 -6.41 -4.60 -13.11
CA PRO A 128 -5.99 -3.95 -14.35
C PRO A 128 -6.90 -4.27 -15.54
N PHE A 129 -7.44 -5.49 -15.56
CA PHE A 129 -8.41 -5.95 -16.57
C PHE A 129 -9.42 -6.89 -15.92
N ARG A 130 -10.57 -7.05 -16.56
CA ARG A 130 -11.58 -8.01 -16.17
C ARG A 130 -10.97 -9.42 -16.10
N ASN A 131 -11.16 -10.11 -14.97
CA ASN A 131 -10.63 -11.44 -14.67
C ASN A 131 -9.09 -11.50 -14.52
N LEU A 132 -8.37 -10.38 -14.54
CA LEU A 132 -6.94 -10.34 -14.26
C LEU A 132 -6.69 -10.01 -12.80
N GLU A 133 -5.88 -10.83 -12.14
CA GLU A 133 -5.55 -10.67 -10.73
C GLU A 133 -4.73 -9.42 -10.45
N TYR A 134 -5.01 -8.75 -9.35
CA TYR A 134 -4.21 -7.65 -8.84
C TYR A 134 -2.95 -8.19 -8.17
N LYS A 135 -1.79 -7.78 -8.68
CA LYS A 135 -0.48 -8.27 -8.20
C LYS A 135 0.38 -7.14 -7.68
N THR A 136 1.11 -7.41 -6.62
CA THR A 136 2.06 -6.49 -6.02
C THR A 136 3.46 -7.08 -6.08
N ILE A 137 4.44 -6.27 -6.47
CA ILE A 137 5.86 -6.62 -6.41
C ILE A 137 6.51 -5.82 -5.30
N TRP A 138 7.13 -6.51 -4.36
CA TRP A 138 7.78 -5.95 -3.19
C TRP A 138 9.30 -5.96 -3.33
N TYR A 139 9.95 -4.93 -2.81
CA TYR A 139 11.40 -4.76 -2.89
C TYR A 139 11.99 -4.40 -1.54
N GLU A 140 13.18 -4.98 -1.24
CA GLU A 140 14.09 -4.42 -0.24
C GLU A 140 14.87 -3.28 -0.87
N SER A 141 15.03 -2.19 -0.14
CA SER A 141 15.71 -1.01 -0.65
C SER A 141 16.39 -0.23 0.48
N ASN A 142 17.61 0.24 0.23
CA ASN A 142 18.25 1.26 1.06
C ASN A 142 17.88 2.69 0.60
N PHE A 143 16.97 2.81 -0.37
CA PHE A 143 16.53 4.08 -0.99
C PHE A 143 17.63 4.90 -1.67
N LYS A 144 18.79 4.31 -1.89
CA LYS A 144 19.95 4.95 -2.56
C LYS A 144 20.42 4.16 -3.77
N THR A 145 20.97 2.97 -3.55
CA THR A 145 21.68 2.23 -4.58
C THR A 145 21.24 0.79 -4.79
N ASN A 146 20.59 0.18 -3.80
CA ASN A 146 20.23 -1.23 -3.85
C ASN A 146 18.71 -1.40 -3.72
N VAL A 147 18.13 -1.99 -4.75
CA VAL A 147 16.73 -2.40 -4.75
C VAL A 147 16.65 -3.84 -5.22
N THR A 148 16.26 -4.74 -4.35
CA THR A 148 16.13 -6.17 -4.64
C THR A 148 14.70 -6.64 -4.41
N LYS A 149 14.22 -7.52 -5.29
CA LYS A 149 12.87 -8.08 -5.17
C LYS A 149 12.78 -9.00 -3.95
N ILE A 150 11.73 -8.84 -3.16
CA ILE A 150 11.37 -9.77 -2.10
C ILE A 150 10.58 -10.92 -2.74
N VAL A 151 11.06 -12.11 -2.55
CA VAL A 151 10.44 -13.31 -3.10
C VAL A 151 9.44 -13.90 -2.12
#